data_37efb01b2da36bb485ee4d8bfe1b65c8
#
_entry.id   37efb01b2da36bb485ee4d8bfe1b65c8
#
_cell.length_a   1.000
_cell.length_b   1.000
_cell.length_c   1.000
_cell.angle_alpha   90.00
_cell.angle_beta   90.00
_cell.angle_gamma   90.00
#
_symmetry.space_group_name_H-M   'P 1'
#
loop_
_entity.id
_entity.type
_entity.pdbx_description
1 polymer ?
#
loop_
_entity_poly.entity_id
_entity_poly.type
_entity_poly.pdbx_seq_one_letter_code
_entity_poly.pdbx_strand_id
1 'polypeptide(L)'
;MTEPLGPTGPVESDPLPEPMSGLEPTTEAVPTTVVEVQPLISAANARIGSPRRRRLRWAIAAVATAVVVVGTTLGFAVLSSARSSSQVLPWAPGDSILYTEVRADMPGDQRANLLAFLSKFPGFADQTSFDVKADDGLDRLVKKLTDNKHDFSTEIKPWFGGQLGISVEGADINAPGVLLVASVRDTAGAAAWLKAIAPTDATHLTVGGVDLTEVGGSSPKTAGAWGLDGSILLAGTVDAVKAAITRGPSGDLAGNAGFKAAASALNGDDLASMYVDMKSYFKLVTDAEAQMLSQLGNEGGGMTMPSMAPLDTSLLPGWVAMRVRAESDHLVFDEALQTVAGQSAQAGHTSTIAAELPASTVAQYELHDVGSQVKNVIGQIEGQPGAPTAAQVDAALKYVGGLDKAVGWLGDADIVVLHDSAGFSGGVVAQTTDAAASTDLIAELKNLASLAGSQVGVTLRTESYDGQTITIVGADLSSAGMGTSGRLDLAFTQTKDLVIAGVGDGFVKAVLDTKAGSSLADQPAYQRAIGLTGASNAGQGFVDLTAVRTAIEALAAGSDGMKAYASDVKPFLEPIQSIAWSTTMGTDVSTGRFVLVLK
;
A
#
# COMPACT_ATOMS: atom_id res chain seq x y z
N MET A 1 42.01 -31.70 78.37
CA MET A 1 40.90 -31.28 79.24
C MET A 1 39.91 -30.61 78.27
N THR A 2 38.89 -31.33 77.97
CA THR A 2 37.86 -30.99 76.98
C THR A 2 36.56 -30.71 77.72
N GLU A 3 36.01 -29.56 77.60
CA GLU A 3 34.67 -29.23 78.03
C GLU A 3 33.69 -29.26 76.86
N PRO A 4 32.48 -29.78 77.04
CA PRO A 4 31.51 -29.95 75.96
C PRO A 4 30.57 -28.74 75.85
N LEU A 5 30.28 -28.38 74.63
CA LEU A 5 29.31 -27.37 74.27
C LEU A 5 27.87 -27.89 74.42
N GLY A 6 27.02 -27.08 75.03
CA GLY A 6 25.59 -27.33 75.26
C GLY A 6 24.71 -27.11 74.01
N PRO A 7 23.46 -27.56 74.03
CA PRO A 7 22.59 -27.63 72.90
C PRO A 7 21.96 -26.26 72.58
N THR A 8 22.01 -25.87 71.31
CA THR A 8 21.29 -24.71 70.75
C THR A 8 19.82 -25.04 70.50
N GLY A 9 18.94 -24.18 71.00
CA GLY A 9 17.49 -24.24 70.82
C GLY A 9 17.01 -24.03 69.38
N PRO A 10 15.75 -24.32 69.11
CA PRO A 10 15.20 -24.29 67.77
C PRO A 10 15.07 -22.85 67.19
N VAL A 11 15.53 -22.65 65.99
CA VAL A 11 15.33 -21.41 65.19
C VAL A 11 13.91 -21.44 64.68
N GLU A 12 13.15 -20.44 65.07
CA GLU A 12 11.81 -20.13 64.58
C GLU A 12 11.91 -19.69 63.11
N SER A 13 11.24 -20.41 62.17
CA SER A 13 11.20 -20.11 60.75
C SER A 13 10.09 -19.10 60.48
N ASP A 14 10.46 -17.92 59.95
CA ASP A 14 9.53 -16.95 59.42
C ASP A 14 8.71 -17.52 58.24
N PRO A 15 7.42 -17.21 58.14
CA PRO A 15 6.58 -17.68 57.06
C PRO A 15 6.93 -16.95 55.76
N LEU A 16 7.05 -17.74 54.68
CA LEU A 16 7.17 -17.27 53.28
C LEU A 16 5.95 -16.42 52.89
N PRO A 17 6.14 -15.32 52.14
CA PRO A 17 5.01 -14.54 51.62
C PRO A 17 4.24 -15.33 50.57
N GLU A 18 2.91 -15.22 50.64
CA GLU A 18 1.96 -15.83 49.71
C GLU A 18 2.21 -15.37 48.26
N PRO A 19 1.96 -16.22 47.25
CA PRO A 19 2.08 -15.83 45.82
C PRO A 19 0.96 -14.88 45.44
N MET A 20 1.31 -13.69 44.96
CA MET A 20 0.38 -12.75 44.34
C MET A 20 -0.22 -13.38 43.06
N SER A 21 -1.45 -13.85 43.19
CA SER A 21 -2.28 -14.20 42.04
C SER A 21 -2.80 -12.90 41.39
N GLY A 22 -2.51 -12.69 40.13
CA GLY A 22 -3.16 -11.66 39.33
C GLY A 22 -2.23 -10.84 38.43
N LEU A 23 -1.58 -11.49 37.50
CA LEU A 23 -1.13 -10.85 36.26
C LEU A 23 -1.42 -11.82 35.12
N GLU A 24 -2.52 -11.58 34.40
CA GLU A 24 -2.75 -12.21 33.13
C GLU A 24 -1.67 -11.74 32.13
N PRO A 25 -1.12 -12.62 31.28
CA PRO A 25 -0.17 -12.20 30.27
C PRO A 25 -0.91 -11.45 29.16
N THR A 26 -0.73 -10.14 29.09
CA THR A 26 -1.06 -9.36 27.90
C THR A 26 -0.13 -9.81 26.78
N THR A 27 -0.68 -10.56 25.86
CA THR A 27 -0.05 -10.89 24.59
C THR A 27 -0.01 -9.61 23.76
N GLU A 28 1.06 -8.84 23.83
CA GLU A 28 1.35 -7.81 22.84
C GLU A 28 1.76 -8.51 21.54
N ALA A 29 0.82 -8.53 20.59
CA ALA A 29 1.10 -8.92 19.23
C ALA A 29 2.03 -7.88 18.59
N VAL A 30 3.17 -8.33 18.07
CA VAL A 30 4.08 -7.53 17.24
C VAL A 30 3.27 -7.00 16.04
N PRO A 31 3.20 -5.69 15.80
CA PRO A 31 2.43 -5.17 14.68
C PRO A 31 3.16 -5.50 13.37
N THR A 32 2.57 -6.40 12.60
CA THR A 32 2.84 -6.52 11.17
C THR A 32 2.29 -5.23 10.54
N THR A 33 3.15 -4.33 10.14
CA THR A 33 2.76 -3.10 9.44
C THR A 33 2.24 -3.44 8.05
N VAL A 34 0.99 -3.88 7.98
CA VAL A 34 0.15 -3.59 6.83
C VAL A 34 -0.19 -2.11 6.96
N VAL A 35 0.22 -1.30 6.00
CA VAL A 35 -0.17 0.12 5.95
C VAL A 35 -1.68 0.16 5.68
N GLU A 36 -2.43 0.08 6.74
CA GLU A 36 -3.87 0.26 6.72
C GLU A 36 -4.15 1.77 6.71
N VAL A 37 -4.59 2.29 5.57
CA VAL A 37 -4.96 3.70 5.36
C VAL A 37 -6.26 4.03 6.13
N GLN A 38 -6.40 3.60 7.37
CA GLN A 38 -7.61 3.81 8.16
C GLN A 38 -7.60 4.84 9.30
N PRO A 39 -6.52 5.44 9.76
CA PRO A 39 -6.62 6.21 11.00
C PRO A 39 -7.05 7.67 10.87
N LEU A 40 -7.00 8.30 9.69
CA LEU A 40 -7.30 9.75 9.58
C LEU A 40 -8.77 10.13 9.74
N ILE A 41 -9.68 9.17 9.62
CA ILE A 41 -11.13 9.44 9.72
C ILE A 41 -11.67 9.20 11.13
N SER A 42 -11.02 8.37 11.95
CA SER A 42 -11.53 8.03 13.30
C SER A 42 -11.23 9.07 14.36
N ALA A 43 -10.13 9.81 14.27
CA ALA A 43 -9.74 10.80 15.28
C ALA A 43 -10.57 12.10 15.26
N ALA A 44 -11.15 12.45 14.10
CA ALA A 44 -12.05 13.62 13.97
C ALA A 44 -13.41 13.45 14.66
N ASN A 45 -13.69 12.31 15.27
CA ASN A 45 -15.01 11.91 15.77
C ASN A 45 -15.34 12.26 17.22
N ALA A 46 -14.39 12.70 18.02
CA ALA A 46 -14.64 13.04 19.42
C ALA A 46 -14.97 14.52 19.58
N ARG A 47 -16.27 14.79 19.71
CA ARG A 47 -16.82 16.06 20.21
C ARG A 47 -16.72 17.29 19.31
N ILE A 48 -17.76 17.55 18.52
CA ILE A 48 -18.33 18.91 18.31
C ILE A 48 -19.65 18.78 17.50
N GLY A 49 -20.73 19.34 18.02
CA GLY A 49 -21.89 19.79 17.27
C GLY A 49 -23.00 18.75 17.01
N SER A 50 -24.22 19.27 16.83
CA SER A 50 -25.47 18.52 16.63
C SER A 50 -25.39 17.42 15.55
N PRO A 51 -26.14 16.31 15.67
CA PRO A 51 -26.03 15.14 14.78
C PRO A 51 -26.29 15.43 13.29
N ARG A 52 -27.00 16.49 12.93
CA ARG A 52 -27.25 16.88 11.54
C ARG A 52 -26.02 17.48 10.82
N ARG A 53 -25.20 18.28 11.53
CA ARG A 53 -23.99 18.93 10.97
C ARG A 53 -22.85 17.94 10.73
N ARG A 54 -22.78 16.90 11.57
CA ARG A 54 -21.83 15.80 11.46
C ARG A 54 -22.06 14.98 10.18
N ARG A 55 -23.32 14.81 9.75
CA ARG A 55 -23.70 13.94 8.63
C ARG A 55 -23.27 14.48 7.26
N LEU A 56 -23.34 15.80 7.02
CA LEU A 56 -22.92 16.36 5.72
C LEU A 56 -21.39 16.37 5.54
N ARG A 57 -20.62 16.68 6.59
CA ARG A 57 -19.15 16.57 6.56
C ARG A 57 -18.69 15.14 6.32
N TRP A 58 -19.38 14.18 6.92
CA TRP A 58 -19.15 12.75 6.70
C TRP A 58 -19.59 12.30 5.32
N ALA A 59 -20.67 12.84 4.78
CA ALA A 59 -21.10 12.53 3.42
C ALA A 59 -20.03 12.99 2.40
N ILE A 60 -19.49 14.20 2.54
CA ILE A 60 -18.44 14.72 1.63
C ILE A 60 -17.12 13.94 1.81
N ALA A 61 -16.67 13.73 3.06
CA ALA A 61 -15.47 12.95 3.34
C ALA A 61 -15.64 11.46 2.96
N ALA A 62 -16.83 10.89 3.18
CA ALA A 62 -17.14 9.51 2.81
C ALA A 62 -17.30 9.34 1.30
N VAL A 63 -17.81 10.35 0.59
CA VAL A 63 -17.82 10.35 -0.89
C VAL A 63 -16.40 10.41 -1.42
N ALA A 64 -15.51 11.25 -0.87
CA ALA A 64 -14.11 11.30 -1.26
C ALA A 64 -13.40 9.96 -1.00
N THR A 65 -13.59 9.38 0.19
CA THR A 65 -13.01 8.07 0.55
C THR A 65 -13.65 6.92 -0.25
N ALA A 66 -14.96 6.98 -0.46
CA ALA A 66 -15.68 5.96 -1.22
C ALA A 66 -15.31 5.97 -2.71
N VAL A 67 -15.02 7.13 -3.29
CA VAL A 67 -14.55 7.23 -4.68
C VAL A 67 -13.15 6.61 -4.83
N VAL A 68 -12.25 6.81 -3.85
CA VAL A 68 -10.95 6.14 -3.82
C VAL A 68 -11.11 4.61 -3.63
N VAL A 69 -12.04 4.18 -2.77
CA VAL A 69 -12.30 2.75 -2.50
C VAL A 69 -13.14 2.12 -3.63
N VAL A 70 -14.07 2.84 -4.24
CA VAL A 70 -14.96 2.34 -5.30
C VAL A 70 -14.29 2.38 -6.67
N GLY A 71 -13.35 3.29 -6.90
CA GLY A 71 -12.44 3.21 -8.05
C GLY A 71 -11.66 1.88 -8.07
N THR A 72 -11.42 1.31 -6.90
CA THR A 72 -10.70 0.02 -6.74
C THR A 72 -11.62 -1.20 -6.52
N THR A 73 -12.92 -1.03 -6.20
CA THR A 73 -13.81 -2.14 -5.80
C THR A 73 -15.14 -2.17 -6.54
N LEU A 74 -15.17 -2.22 -7.86
CA LEU A 74 -16.31 -2.72 -8.62
C LEU A 74 -17.60 -1.87 -8.58
N GLY A 75 -17.85 -1.04 -9.54
CA GLY A 75 -19.17 -0.46 -9.72
C GLY A 75 -19.24 0.69 -10.70
N PHE A 76 -18.71 0.52 -11.86
CA PHE A 76 -18.87 1.53 -12.92
C PHE A 76 -20.25 1.36 -13.56
N ALA A 77 -21.14 2.31 -13.32
CA ALA A 77 -22.36 2.42 -14.12
C ALA A 77 -21.97 2.76 -15.56
N VAL A 78 -22.41 1.94 -16.47
CA VAL A 78 -22.14 2.13 -17.90
C VAL A 78 -23.00 3.25 -18.42
N LEU A 79 -22.38 4.30 -18.92
CA LEU A 79 -23.00 5.38 -19.65
C LEU A 79 -22.59 5.30 -21.12
N SER A 80 -23.56 5.46 -22.01
CA SER A 80 -23.40 5.13 -23.43
C SER A 80 -22.64 6.16 -24.28
N SER A 81 -22.02 7.18 -23.68
CA SER A 81 -21.34 8.25 -24.40
C SER A 81 -19.98 8.57 -23.78
N ALA A 82 -18.98 7.75 -24.09
CA ALA A 82 -17.60 8.02 -23.71
C ALA A 82 -17.07 9.29 -24.40
N ARG A 83 -16.39 10.14 -23.64
CA ARG A 83 -15.67 11.31 -24.15
C ARG A 83 -14.18 11.12 -23.93
N SER A 84 -13.39 11.48 -24.91
CA SER A 84 -11.92 11.33 -24.83
C SER A 84 -11.26 12.29 -23.83
N SER A 85 -11.91 13.42 -23.50
CA SER A 85 -11.38 14.43 -22.57
C SER A 85 -12.19 14.53 -21.29
N SER A 86 -11.52 14.80 -20.17
CA SER A 86 -12.16 15.14 -18.92
C SER A 86 -12.95 16.44 -19.02
N GLN A 87 -14.20 16.43 -18.54
CA GLN A 87 -15.04 17.61 -18.38
C GLN A 87 -14.94 18.21 -16.97
N VAL A 88 -14.44 17.43 -16.02
CA VAL A 88 -14.39 17.77 -14.60
C VAL A 88 -13.03 18.34 -14.19
N LEU A 89 -11.93 17.88 -14.78
CA LEU A 89 -10.58 18.40 -14.54
C LEU A 89 -10.46 19.92 -14.74
N PRO A 90 -11.06 20.54 -15.76
CA PRO A 90 -10.98 22.00 -15.96
C PRO A 90 -11.50 22.83 -14.78
N TRP A 91 -12.26 22.23 -13.86
CA TRP A 91 -12.79 22.89 -12.66
C TRP A 91 -11.93 22.70 -11.42
N ALA A 92 -10.91 21.82 -11.48
CA ALA A 92 -10.05 21.54 -10.33
C ALA A 92 -9.09 22.72 -10.06
N PRO A 93 -8.94 23.15 -8.80
CA PRO A 93 -8.00 24.20 -8.42
C PRO A 93 -6.54 23.82 -8.68
N GLY A 94 -5.69 24.79 -9.05
CA GLY A 94 -4.26 24.60 -9.31
C GLY A 94 -3.45 24.22 -8.07
N ASP A 95 -3.93 24.55 -6.88
CA ASP A 95 -3.36 24.25 -5.57
C ASP A 95 -4.02 23.04 -4.89
N SER A 96 -4.67 22.16 -5.68
CA SER A 96 -5.20 20.91 -5.18
C SER A 96 -4.12 20.06 -4.52
N ILE A 97 -4.31 19.73 -3.25
CA ILE A 97 -3.47 18.80 -2.49
C ILE A 97 -3.73 17.37 -2.98
N LEU A 98 -4.99 17.08 -3.27
CA LEU A 98 -5.47 15.82 -3.83
C LEU A 98 -6.46 16.12 -4.94
N TYR A 99 -6.32 15.43 -6.06
CA TYR A 99 -7.32 15.32 -7.09
C TYR A 99 -7.53 13.87 -7.46
N THR A 100 -8.78 13.46 -7.59
CA THR A 100 -9.14 12.15 -8.14
C THR A 100 -10.25 12.30 -9.15
N GLU A 101 -10.20 11.49 -10.21
CA GLU A 101 -11.23 11.43 -11.24
C GLU A 101 -11.67 9.99 -11.45
N VAL A 102 -12.98 9.80 -11.61
CA VAL A 102 -13.57 8.52 -11.97
C VAL A 102 -14.33 8.67 -13.29
N ARG A 103 -14.06 7.77 -14.22
CA ARG A 103 -14.57 7.77 -15.60
C ARG A 103 -15.59 6.63 -15.78
N ALA A 104 -16.80 6.81 -15.22
CA ALA A 104 -17.90 5.87 -15.47
C ALA A 104 -18.41 5.91 -16.93
N ASP A 105 -18.02 6.92 -17.73
CA ASP A 105 -18.21 6.98 -19.17
C ASP A 105 -17.23 6.08 -19.96
N MET A 106 -16.21 5.52 -19.28
CA MET A 106 -15.28 4.48 -19.79
C MET A 106 -14.74 4.78 -21.19
N PRO A 107 -13.78 5.71 -21.32
CA PRO A 107 -13.26 6.15 -22.62
C PRO A 107 -12.53 5.03 -23.36
N GLY A 108 -12.40 5.14 -24.66
CA GLY A 108 -11.72 4.19 -25.52
C GLY A 108 -12.27 2.78 -25.41
N ASP A 109 -11.39 1.81 -25.25
CA ASP A 109 -11.74 0.40 -25.10
C ASP A 109 -12.02 -0.04 -23.66
N GLN A 110 -11.98 0.89 -22.69
CA GLN A 110 -12.08 0.56 -21.27
C GLN A 110 -13.37 -0.18 -20.93
N ARG A 111 -14.50 0.15 -21.58
CA ARG A 111 -15.76 -0.57 -21.38
C ARG A 111 -15.68 -2.02 -21.85
N ALA A 112 -15.16 -2.24 -23.06
CA ALA A 112 -15.07 -3.59 -23.62
C ALA A 112 -14.08 -4.44 -22.81
N ASN A 113 -12.95 -3.87 -22.44
CA ASN A 113 -11.93 -4.53 -21.61
C ASN A 113 -12.46 -4.90 -20.23
N LEU A 114 -13.12 -3.96 -19.54
CA LEU A 114 -13.69 -4.23 -18.21
C LEU A 114 -14.77 -5.31 -18.25
N LEU A 115 -15.63 -5.30 -19.28
CA LEU A 115 -16.62 -6.35 -19.49
C LEU A 115 -15.97 -7.72 -19.72
N ALA A 116 -14.94 -7.78 -20.56
CA ALA A 116 -14.20 -9.02 -20.81
C ALA A 116 -13.53 -9.52 -19.54
N PHE A 117 -12.88 -8.64 -18.79
CA PHE A 117 -12.25 -8.96 -17.50
C PHE A 117 -13.28 -9.50 -16.50
N LEU A 118 -14.38 -8.77 -16.26
CA LEU A 118 -15.40 -9.15 -15.28
C LEU A 118 -16.18 -10.41 -15.67
N SER A 119 -16.30 -10.74 -16.99
CA SER A 119 -16.97 -11.94 -17.45
C SER A 119 -16.37 -13.24 -16.88
N LYS A 120 -15.13 -13.21 -16.40
CA LYS A 120 -14.45 -14.34 -15.75
C LYS A 120 -14.95 -14.60 -14.33
N PHE A 121 -15.62 -13.63 -13.70
CA PHE A 121 -16.07 -13.73 -12.31
C PHE A 121 -17.52 -14.24 -12.21
N PRO A 122 -17.86 -14.95 -11.13
CA PRO A 122 -19.21 -15.42 -10.89
C PRO A 122 -20.23 -14.28 -10.94
N GLY A 123 -21.30 -14.53 -11.66
CA GLY A 123 -22.36 -13.56 -11.79
C GLY A 123 -22.16 -12.52 -12.89
N PHE A 124 -20.99 -12.40 -13.53
CA PHE A 124 -20.71 -11.47 -14.61
C PHE A 124 -20.53 -12.14 -15.98
N ALA A 125 -20.71 -13.46 -16.06
CA ALA A 125 -20.61 -14.20 -17.32
C ALA A 125 -21.62 -13.70 -18.38
N ASP A 126 -22.81 -13.26 -17.94
CA ASP A 126 -23.78 -12.59 -18.79
C ASP A 126 -23.50 -11.08 -18.81
N GLN A 127 -22.90 -10.61 -19.90
CA GLN A 127 -22.53 -9.21 -20.10
C GLN A 127 -23.76 -8.28 -20.16
N THR A 128 -24.95 -8.80 -20.51
CA THR A 128 -26.18 -8.00 -20.54
C THR A 128 -26.65 -7.64 -19.13
N SER A 129 -26.25 -8.40 -18.11
CA SER A 129 -26.53 -8.10 -16.70
C SER A 129 -25.52 -7.16 -16.05
N PHE A 130 -24.44 -6.78 -16.75
CA PHE A 130 -23.37 -5.94 -16.19
C PHE A 130 -23.88 -4.60 -15.67
N ASP A 131 -24.68 -3.89 -16.52
CA ASP A 131 -25.21 -2.57 -16.16
C ASP A 131 -26.10 -2.64 -14.91
N VAL A 132 -26.92 -3.71 -14.80
CA VAL A 132 -27.78 -3.93 -13.62
C VAL A 132 -26.95 -4.15 -12.36
N LYS A 133 -25.89 -4.95 -12.45
CA LYS A 133 -25.03 -5.24 -11.28
C LYS A 133 -24.16 -4.06 -10.87
N ALA A 134 -23.68 -3.28 -11.86
CA ALA A 134 -23.00 -2.04 -11.59
C ALA A 134 -23.93 -1.05 -10.87
N ASP A 135 -25.17 -0.94 -11.33
CA ASP A 135 -26.20 -0.14 -10.68
C ASP A 135 -26.48 -0.62 -9.24
N ASP A 136 -26.65 -1.93 -9.03
CA ASP A 136 -26.84 -2.52 -7.69
C ASP A 136 -25.67 -2.22 -6.74
N GLY A 137 -24.44 -2.21 -7.27
CA GLY A 137 -23.24 -1.84 -6.52
C GLY A 137 -23.24 -0.38 -6.09
N LEU A 138 -23.54 0.51 -7.03
CA LEU A 138 -23.65 1.95 -6.78
C LEU A 138 -24.84 2.31 -5.91
N ASP A 139 -25.98 1.62 -6.07
CA ASP A 139 -27.13 1.79 -5.19
C ASP A 139 -26.79 1.47 -3.74
N ARG A 140 -26.10 0.33 -3.50
CA ARG A 140 -25.62 -0.01 -2.14
C ARG A 140 -24.69 1.04 -1.57
N LEU A 141 -23.81 1.59 -2.38
CA LEU A 141 -22.89 2.64 -1.97
C LEU A 141 -23.65 3.93 -1.63
N VAL A 142 -24.49 4.43 -2.53
CA VAL A 142 -25.28 5.65 -2.33
C VAL A 142 -26.19 5.50 -1.12
N LYS A 143 -26.89 4.36 -0.97
CA LYS A 143 -27.68 4.04 0.22
C LYS A 143 -26.86 4.10 1.51
N LYS A 144 -25.67 3.51 1.51
CA LYS A 144 -24.77 3.55 2.68
C LYS A 144 -24.33 4.98 3.02
N LEU A 145 -24.06 5.82 2.02
CA LEU A 145 -23.65 7.21 2.19
C LEU A 145 -24.80 8.14 2.59
N THR A 146 -26.03 7.81 2.23
CA THR A 146 -27.22 8.62 2.42
C THR A 146 -28.17 8.09 3.49
N ASP A 147 -27.73 7.19 4.37
CA ASP A 147 -28.56 6.52 5.38
C ASP A 147 -29.81 5.85 4.75
N ASN A 148 -29.66 5.17 3.62
CA ASN A 148 -30.71 4.51 2.83
C ASN A 148 -31.79 5.44 2.26
N LYS A 149 -31.45 6.72 2.00
CA LYS A 149 -32.43 7.70 1.53
C LYS A 149 -32.50 7.82 0.01
N HIS A 150 -31.40 7.50 -0.69
CA HIS A 150 -31.29 7.72 -2.12
C HIS A 150 -30.70 6.50 -2.82
N ASP A 151 -31.10 6.33 -4.10
CA ASP A 151 -30.66 5.30 -5.01
C ASP A 151 -29.87 5.93 -6.17
N PHE A 152 -28.77 5.29 -6.56
CA PHE A 152 -28.01 5.73 -7.73
C PHE A 152 -28.79 5.50 -9.03
N SER A 153 -29.28 4.28 -9.22
CA SER A 153 -29.85 3.81 -10.49
C SER A 153 -31.10 4.59 -10.90
N THR A 154 -31.95 4.94 -9.95
CA THR A 154 -33.23 5.60 -10.20
C THR A 154 -33.19 7.11 -10.05
N GLU A 155 -32.32 7.65 -9.21
CA GLU A 155 -32.32 9.08 -8.87
C GLU A 155 -31.12 9.83 -9.46
N ILE A 156 -29.92 9.23 -9.53
CA ILE A 156 -28.68 9.90 -9.95
C ILE A 156 -28.32 9.54 -11.39
N LYS A 157 -28.29 8.25 -11.73
CA LYS A 157 -27.93 7.77 -13.06
C LYS A 157 -28.67 8.46 -14.22
N PRO A 158 -29.99 8.80 -14.14
CA PRO A 158 -30.70 9.42 -15.26
C PRO A 158 -30.08 10.74 -15.75
N TRP A 159 -29.53 11.54 -14.87
CA TRP A 159 -28.96 12.84 -15.19
C TRP A 159 -27.41 12.87 -15.16
N PHE A 160 -26.74 11.90 -14.53
CA PHE A 160 -25.28 11.85 -14.40
C PHE A 160 -24.60 11.64 -15.74
N GLY A 161 -23.55 12.42 -16.04
CA GLY A 161 -22.82 12.41 -17.32
C GLY A 161 -21.66 11.42 -17.38
N GLY A 162 -21.35 10.73 -16.28
CA GLY A 162 -20.33 9.66 -16.25
C GLY A 162 -18.94 10.07 -15.77
N GLN A 163 -18.70 11.34 -15.49
CA GLN A 163 -17.42 11.79 -14.96
C GLN A 163 -17.59 12.43 -13.60
N LEU A 164 -16.76 12.05 -12.64
CA LEU A 164 -16.75 12.59 -11.29
C LEU A 164 -15.32 12.95 -10.90
N GLY A 165 -15.09 14.22 -10.59
CA GLY A 165 -13.84 14.74 -10.04
C GLY A 165 -14.01 15.15 -8.60
N ILE A 166 -13.01 14.93 -7.77
CA ILE A 166 -12.95 15.43 -6.40
C ILE A 166 -11.59 16.06 -6.20
N SER A 167 -11.57 17.29 -5.70
CA SER A 167 -10.36 17.98 -5.27
C SER A 167 -10.44 18.37 -3.80
N VAL A 168 -9.29 18.34 -3.15
CA VAL A 168 -9.08 18.83 -1.79
C VAL A 168 -8.04 19.94 -1.87
N GLU A 169 -8.36 21.13 -1.36
CA GLU A 169 -7.53 22.31 -1.37
C GLU A 169 -7.36 22.91 0.03
N GLY A 170 -6.34 23.74 0.22
CA GLY A 170 -6.09 24.47 1.45
C GLY A 170 -5.35 23.67 2.53
N ALA A 171 -4.46 24.37 3.23
CA ALA A 171 -3.59 23.77 4.26
C ALA A 171 -4.22 23.69 5.66
N ASP A 172 -5.49 24.09 5.83
CA ASP A 172 -6.19 24.06 7.14
C ASP A 172 -6.93 22.75 7.33
N ILE A 173 -6.37 21.84 8.10
CA ILE A 173 -6.97 20.54 8.40
C ILE A 173 -8.37 20.63 9.03
N ASN A 174 -8.66 21.71 9.74
CA ASN A 174 -9.97 21.90 10.40
C ASN A 174 -11.05 22.31 9.42
N ALA A 175 -10.65 22.83 8.27
CA ALA A 175 -11.54 23.33 7.24
C ALA A 175 -10.93 23.24 5.83
N PRO A 176 -10.58 22.02 5.36
CA PRO A 176 -10.09 21.86 3.99
C PRO A 176 -11.20 22.28 3.01
N GLY A 177 -10.81 22.94 1.95
CA GLY A 177 -11.69 23.13 0.81
C GLY A 177 -11.90 21.79 0.12
N VAL A 178 -13.15 21.37 -0.06
CA VAL A 178 -13.49 20.16 -0.81
C VAL A 178 -14.43 20.54 -1.93
N LEU A 179 -14.04 20.18 -3.16
CA LEU A 179 -14.85 20.40 -4.35
C LEU A 179 -15.10 19.08 -5.05
N LEU A 180 -16.36 18.75 -5.23
CA LEU A 180 -16.85 17.67 -6.07
C LEU A 180 -17.38 18.28 -7.35
N VAL A 181 -16.95 17.73 -8.48
CA VAL A 181 -17.39 18.15 -9.82
C VAL A 181 -17.95 16.94 -10.55
N ALA A 182 -19.18 17.01 -11.01
CA ALA A 182 -19.78 15.92 -11.78
C ALA A 182 -20.28 16.42 -13.13
N SER A 183 -20.02 15.68 -14.19
CA SER A 183 -20.63 15.93 -15.48
C SER A 183 -22.11 15.57 -15.46
N VAL A 184 -22.93 16.37 -16.14
CA VAL A 184 -24.38 16.25 -16.20
C VAL A 184 -24.82 16.10 -17.64
N ARG A 185 -25.58 15.05 -17.95
CA ARG A 185 -26.17 14.83 -19.30
C ARG A 185 -27.62 15.32 -19.43
N ASP A 186 -28.35 15.40 -18.31
CA ASP A 186 -29.70 15.96 -18.24
C ASP A 186 -29.75 17.01 -17.13
N THR A 187 -29.55 18.25 -17.50
CA THR A 187 -29.51 19.40 -16.58
C THR A 187 -30.87 19.61 -15.88
N ALA A 188 -32.00 19.38 -16.59
CA ALA A 188 -33.30 19.52 -16.00
C ALA A 188 -33.58 18.45 -14.94
N GLY A 189 -33.20 17.19 -15.20
CA GLY A 189 -33.27 16.09 -14.24
C GLY A 189 -32.40 16.34 -13.02
N ALA A 190 -31.16 16.80 -13.23
CA ALA A 190 -30.25 17.16 -12.12
C ALA A 190 -30.82 18.30 -11.26
N ALA A 191 -31.34 19.37 -11.87
CA ALA A 191 -31.92 20.49 -11.15
C ALA A 191 -33.15 20.05 -10.32
N ALA A 192 -34.01 19.20 -10.89
CA ALA A 192 -35.17 18.67 -10.20
C ALA A 192 -34.78 17.82 -8.99
N TRP A 193 -33.78 16.94 -9.15
CA TRP A 193 -33.26 16.12 -8.06
C TRP A 193 -32.61 16.95 -6.96
N LEU A 194 -31.74 17.90 -7.29
CA LEU A 194 -31.10 18.81 -6.34
C LEU A 194 -32.10 19.62 -5.54
N LYS A 195 -33.19 20.09 -6.20
CA LYS A 195 -34.29 20.77 -5.52
C LYS A 195 -35.03 19.85 -4.56
N ALA A 196 -35.23 18.60 -4.93
CA ALA A 196 -35.94 17.62 -4.09
C ALA A 196 -35.17 17.24 -2.82
N ILE A 197 -33.82 17.21 -2.89
CA ILE A 197 -32.98 16.89 -1.73
C ILE A 197 -32.63 18.10 -0.86
N ALA A 198 -32.90 19.32 -1.34
CA ALA A 198 -32.57 20.54 -0.60
C ALA A 198 -33.38 20.59 0.73
N PRO A 199 -32.71 20.84 1.87
CA PRO A 199 -33.39 21.06 3.15
C PRO A 199 -34.30 22.31 3.09
N THR A 200 -35.36 22.33 3.87
CA THR A 200 -36.28 23.47 3.92
C THR A 200 -35.67 24.75 4.50
N ASP A 201 -34.56 24.63 5.22
CA ASP A 201 -33.77 25.72 5.81
C ASP A 201 -32.51 26.08 4.95
N ALA A 202 -32.44 25.59 3.73
CA ALA A 202 -31.37 25.94 2.81
C ALA A 202 -31.45 27.42 2.40
N THR A 203 -30.28 28.04 2.27
CA THR A 203 -30.15 29.41 1.77
C THR A 203 -29.82 29.41 0.29
N HIS A 204 -30.41 30.26 -0.49
CA HIS A 204 -30.14 30.42 -1.91
C HIS A 204 -29.42 31.73 -2.17
N LEU A 205 -28.39 31.68 -2.99
CA LEU A 205 -27.64 32.84 -3.45
C LEU A 205 -27.17 32.64 -4.89
N THR A 206 -26.89 33.73 -5.58
CA THR A 206 -26.37 33.67 -6.96
C THR A 206 -24.92 34.14 -6.97
N VAL A 207 -24.02 33.34 -7.56
CA VAL A 207 -22.61 33.67 -7.77
C VAL A 207 -22.27 33.47 -9.23
N GLY A 208 -21.72 34.49 -9.90
CA GLY A 208 -21.34 34.38 -11.31
C GLY A 208 -22.48 33.98 -12.28
N GLY A 209 -23.73 34.21 -11.86
CA GLY A 209 -24.90 33.79 -12.63
C GLY A 209 -25.38 32.37 -12.35
N VAL A 210 -24.72 31.63 -11.46
CA VAL A 210 -25.09 30.28 -11.02
C VAL A 210 -25.86 30.38 -9.71
N ASP A 211 -27.01 29.72 -9.64
CA ASP A 211 -27.82 29.64 -8.42
C ASP A 211 -27.24 28.54 -7.51
N LEU A 212 -26.80 28.94 -6.31
CA LEU A 212 -26.28 28.07 -5.27
C LEU A 212 -27.31 27.80 -4.19
N THR A 213 -27.34 26.55 -3.75
CA THR A 213 -28.04 26.14 -2.53
C THR A 213 -26.99 25.89 -1.45
N GLU A 214 -27.01 26.69 -0.38
CA GLU A 214 -26.16 26.50 0.80
C GLU A 214 -26.92 25.76 1.89
N VAL A 215 -26.25 24.82 2.53
CA VAL A 215 -26.83 24.02 3.61
C VAL A 215 -25.91 23.98 4.81
N GLY A 216 -26.46 24.18 5.96
CA GLY A 216 -25.95 23.97 7.30
C GLY A 216 -24.47 24.25 7.52
N GLY A 217 -24.13 25.12 8.42
CA GLY A 217 -22.75 25.40 8.85
C GLY A 217 -22.71 26.68 9.66
N SER A 218 -21.78 26.77 10.62
CA SER A 218 -21.54 27.97 11.39
C SER A 218 -20.60 28.96 10.68
N SER A 219 -19.99 28.52 9.58
CA SER A 219 -19.09 29.33 8.75
C SER A 219 -19.07 28.77 7.31
N PRO A 220 -18.69 29.57 6.29
CA PRO A 220 -18.52 29.10 4.90
C PRO A 220 -17.58 27.90 4.74
N LYS A 221 -16.61 27.75 5.64
CA LYS A 221 -15.69 26.60 5.66
C LYS A 221 -16.31 25.29 6.16
N THR A 222 -17.45 25.35 6.84
CA THR A 222 -18.14 24.18 7.41
C THR A 222 -19.53 23.96 6.84
N ALA A 223 -20.04 24.92 6.09
CA ALA A 223 -21.26 24.83 5.32
C ALA A 223 -20.99 24.13 3.99
N GLY A 224 -21.96 23.40 3.48
CA GLY A 224 -21.93 22.83 2.14
C GLY A 224 -22.72 23.68 1.15
N ALA A 225 -22.33 23.62 -0.11
CA ALA A 225 -23.11 24.22 -1.18
C ALA A 225 -23.11 23.34 -2.42
N TRP A 226 -24.11 23.53 -3.27
CA TRP A 226 -24.11 22.97 -4.62
C TRP A 226 -24.81 23.90 -5.60
N GLY A 227 -24.45 23.77 -6.86
CA GLY A 227 -25.05 24.50 -7.98
C GLY A 227 -24.74 23.84 -9.30
N LEU A 228 -25.53 24.21 -10.33
CA LEU A 228 -25.33 23.75 -11.69
C LEU A 228 -24.82 24.91 -12.54
N ASP A 229 -23.65 24.71 -13.17
CA ASP A 229 -23.10 25.59 -14.20
C ASP A 229 -23.11 24.85 -15.54
N GLY A 230 -24.11 25.16 -16.36
CA GLY A 230 -24.33 24.43 -17.62
C GLY A 230 -24.52 22.93 -17.40
N SER A 231 -23.61 22.13 -17.94
CA SER A 231 -23.60 20.67 -17.80
C SER A 231 -22.68 20.15 -16.71
N ILE A 232 -22.37 20.96 -15.70
CA ILE A 232 -21.50 20.62 -14.57
C ILE A 232 -22.25 20.87 -13.26
N LEU A 233 -22.28 19.85 -12.41
CA LEU A 233 -22.66 19.97 -11.01
C LEU A 233 -21.40 20.25 -10.19
N LEU A 234 -21.42 21.33 -9.43
CA LEU A 234 -20.42 21.70 -8.44
C LEU A 234 -21.03 21.50 -7.06
N ALA A 235 -20.35 20.75 -6.18
CA ALA A 235 -20.79 20.53 -4.81
C ALA A 235 -19.57 20.50 -3.88
N GLY A 236 -19.73 20.95 -2.62
CA GLY A 236 -18.59 20.92 -1.70
C GLY A 236 -18.72 21.93 -0.57
N THR A 237 -17.57 22.40 -0.07
CA THR A 237 -17.56 23.52 0.87
C THR A 237 -17.96 24.81 0.15
N VAL A 238 -18.65 25.71 0.84
CA VAL A 238 -19.20 26.94 0.23
C VAL A 238 -18.11 27.75 -0.47
N ASP A 239 -16.96 27.93 0.19
CA ASP A 239 -15.87 28.71 -0.37
C ASP A 239 -15.26 28.04 -1.61
N ALA A 240 -15.07 26.72 -1.60
CA ALA A 240 -14.55 25.98 -2.75
C ALA A 240 -15.51 26.03 -3.96
N VAL A 241 -16.82 25.88 -3.73
CA VAL A 241 -17.82 25.98 -4.80
C VAL A 241 -17.87 27.39 -5.37
N LYS A 242 -17.87 28.43 -4.53
CA LYS A 242 -17.84 29.83 -4.97
C LYS A 242 -16.57 30.16 -5.77
N ALA A 243 -15.42 29.67 -5.30
CA ALA A 243 -14.16 29.85 -6.00
C ALA A 243 -14.17 29.16 -7.37
N ALA A 244 -14.69 27.92 -7.45
CA ALA A 244 -14.80 27.19 -8.70
C ALA A 244 -15.70 27.91 -9.71
N ILE A 245 -16.88 28.40 -9.32
CA ILE A 245 -17.76 29.16 -10.20
C ILE A 245 -17.10 30.47 -10.67
N THR A 246 -16.45 31.21 -9.76
CA THR A 246 -15.80 32.48 -10.10
C THR A 246 -14.63 32.27 -11.09
N ARG A 247 -13.88 31.17 -10.95
CA ARG A 247 -12.78 30.78 -11.82
C ARG A 247 -13.29 30.24 -13.17
N GLY A 248 -14.40 29.51 -13.17
CA GLY A 248 -14.94 28.80 -14.33
C GLY A 248 -14.10 27.59 -14.73
N PRO A 249 -14.27 27.07 -15.95
CA PRO A 249 -13.57 25.87 -16.44
C PRO A 249 -12.10 26.11 -16.85
N SER A 250 -11.51 27.18 -16.39
CA SER A 250 -10.08 27.51 -16.56
C SER A 250 -9.29 27.16 -15.31
N GLY A 251 -9.71 26.09 -14.60
CA GLY A 251 -9.02 25.57 -13.43
C GLY A 251 -7.55 25.28 -13.66
N ASP A 252 -6.70 25.69 -12.74
CA ASP A 252 -5.26 25.76 -12.95
C ASP A 252 -4.54 24.42 -12.72
N LEU A 253 -5.24 23.35 -12.27
CA LEU A 253 -4.59 22.07 -11.99
C LEU A 253 -3.97 21.47 -13.25
N ALA A 254 -4.66 21.54 -14.37
CA ALA A 254 -4.09 21.13 -15.67
C ALA A 254 -2.88 21.98 -16.08
N GLY A 255 -2.74 23.18 -15.52
CA GLY A 255 -1.61 24.10 -15.66
C GLY A 255 -0.46 23.80 -14.69
N ASN A 256 -0.71 23.12 -13.58
CA ASN A 256 0.27 22.81 -12.54
C ASN A 256 1.40 21.94 -13.10
N ALA A 257 2.65 22.29 -12.81
CA ALA A 257 3.83 21.60 -13.36
C ALA A 257 3.94 20.15 -12.90
N GLY A 258 3.63 19.86 -11.63
CA GLY A 258 3.62 18.51 -11.08
C GLY A 258 2.53 17.66 -11.71
N PHE A 259 1.32 18.20 -11.85
CA PHE A 259 0.21 17.51 -12.50
C PHE A 259 0.51 17.22 -13.98
N LYS A 260 1.10 18.18 -14.71
CA LYS A 260 1.52 17.98 -16.11
C LYS A 260 2.55 16.87 -16.25
N ALA A 261 3.55 16.84 -15.37
CA ALA A 261 4.57 15.80 -15.35
C ALA A 261 3.92 14.42 -15.07
N ALA A 262 3.03 14.36 -14.10
CA ALA A 262 2.25 13.16 -13.76
C ALA A 262 1.38 12.69 -14.94
N ALA A 263 0.60 13.57 -15.54
CA ALA A 263 -0.25 13.27 -16.70
C ALA A 263 0.56 12.82 -17.92
N SER A 264 1.77 13.37 -18.11
CA SER A 264 2.68 12.94 -19.18
C SER A 264 3.25 11.55 -18.95
N ALA A 265 3.57 11.20 -17.70
CA ALA A 265 4.06 9.87 -17.30
C ALA A 265 2.96 8.81 -17.37
N LEU A 266 1.72 9.19 -17.05
CA LEU A 266 0.53 8.32 -17.00
C LEU A 266 -0.45 8.66 -18.13
N ASN A 267 0.00 8.68 -19.37
CA ASN A 267 -0.87 9.00 -20.51
C ASN A 267 -1.78 7.83 -20.93
N GLY A 268 -2.92 8.14 -21.56
CA GLY A 268 -3.88 7.19 -22.13
C GLY A 268 -5.22 7.17 -21.37
N ASP A 269 -6.15 6.35 -21.89
CA ASP A 269 -7.48 6.17 -21.32
C ASP A 269 -7.43 5.39 -20.00
N ASP A 270 -8.24 5.81 -19.05
CA ASP A 270 -8.32 5.19 -17.72
C ASP A 270 -9.77 5.08 -17.21
N LEU A 271 -9.97 4.30 -16.16
CA LEU A 271 -11.20 4.18 -15.41
C LEU A 271 -11.21 5.14 -14.22
N ALA A 272 -10.05 5.37 -13.65
CA ALA A 272 -9.84 6.29 -12.56
C ALA A 272 -8.39 6.76 -12.50
N SER A 273 -8.20 7.99 -12.06
CA SER A 273 -6.88 8.57 -11.81
C SER A 273 -6.86 9.34 -10.49
N MET A 274 -5.68 9.47 -9.92
CA MET A 274 -5.42 10.21 -8.70
C MET A 274 -4.10 10.98 -8.82
N TYR A 275 -4.08 12.18 -8.27
CA TYR A 275 -2.89 13.01 -8.10
C TYR A 275 -2.82 13.54 -6.67
N VAL A 276 -1.64 13.51 -6.08
CA VAL A 276 -1.39 14.05 -4.73
C VAL A 276 -0.14 14.92 -4.77
N ASP A 277 -0.27 16.17 -4.33
CA ASP A 277 0.87 16.99 -3.93
C ASP A 277 1.37 16.51 -2.57
N MET A 278 2.46 15.76 -2.56
CA MET A 278 2.94 15.08 -1.36
C MET A 278 3.42 16.04 -0.28
N LYS A 279 4.04 17.17 -0.67
CA LYS A 279 4.54 18.15 0.29
C LYS A 279 3.39 18.84 1.03
N SER A 280 2.38 19.26 0.28
CA SER A 280 1.15 19.84 0.85
C SER A 280 0.37 18.84 1.68
N TYR A 281 0.29 17.58 1.24
CA TYR A 281 -0.36 16.49 1.98
C TYR A 281 0.33 16.21 3.32
N PHE A 282 1.65 16.04 3.33
CA PHE A 282 2.39 15.81 4.58
C PHE A 282 2.33 17.00 5.53
N LYS A 283 2.36 18.22 4.98
CA LYS A 283 2.15 19.42 5.82
C LYS A 283 0.79 19.38 6.50
N LEU A 284 -0.26 19.01 5.78
CA LEU A 284 -1.60 18.87 6.33
C LEU A 284 -1.64 17.82 7.45
N VAL A 285 -0.99 16.68 7.26
CA VAL A 285 -0.91 15.58 8.26
C VAL A 285 -0.16 16.02 9.51
N THR A 286 1.02 16.63 9.35
CA THR A 286 1.84 17.09 10.49
C THR A 286 1.18 18.21 11.29
N ASP A 287 0.49 19.14 10.61
CA ASP A 287 -0.29 20.19 11.29
C ASP A 287 -1.46 19.58 12.09
N ALA A 288 -2.08 18.49 11.56
CA ALA A 288 -3.11 17.73 12.26
C ALA A 288 -2.60 17.07 13.55
N GLU A 289 -1.45 16.40 13.46
CA GLU A 289 -0.81 15.76 14.60
C GLU A 289 -0.43 16.77 15.68
N ALA A 290 0.18 17.91 15.28
CA ALA A 290 0.55 18.98 16.20
C ALA A 290 -0.68 19.55 16.94
N GLN A 291 -1.79 19.73 16.25
CA GLN A 291 -3.04 20.19 16.87
C GLN A 291 -3.64 19.15 17.82
N MET A 292 -3.64 17.87 17.44
CA MET A 292 -4.12 16.78 18.30
C MET A 292 -3.28 16.69 19.59
N LEU A 293 -1.96 16.77 19.47
CA LEU A 293 -1.05 16.78 20.62
C LEU A 293 -1.27 17.99 21.53
N SER A 294 -1.51 19.17 20.95
CA SER A 294 -1.81 20.39 21.73
C SER A 294 -3.13 20.31 22.51
N GLN A 295 -4.14 19.64 21.95
CA GLN A 295 -5.42 19.42 22.63
C GLN A 295 -5.29 18.39 23.75
N LEU A 296 -4.55 17.31 23.56
CA LEU A 296 -4.26 16.31 24.60
C LEU A 296 -3.42 16.88 25.75
N GLY A 297 -2.45 17.75 25.45
CA GLY A 297 -1.62 18.41 26.46
C GLY A 297 -2.39 19.40 27.36
N ASN A 298 -3.51 19.95 26.86
CA ASN A 298 -4.35 20.90 27.62
C ASN A 298 -5.40 20.21 28.53
N GLU A 299 -5.71 18.93 28.33
CA GLU A 299 -6.79 18.23 29.06
C GLU A 299 -6.34 17.36 30.24
N GLY A 300 -5.06 17.26 30.56
CA GLY A 300 -4.68 16.56 31.78
C GLY A 300 -3.29 15.96 31.82
N GLY A 301 -2.46 16.53 32.67
CA GLY A 301 -1.46 15.79 33.42
C GLY A 301 -0.30 15.15 32.65
N GLY A 302 0.70 15.95 32.27
CA GLY A 302 2.09 15.56 32.47
C GLY A 302 2.70 14.39 31.67
N MET A 303 2.01 13.79 30.71
CA MET A 303 2.67 12.87 29.79
C MET A 303 3.26 13.63 28.61
N THR A 304 4.54 13.95 28.70
CA THR A 304 5.36 14.33 27.54
C THR A 304 5.51 13.11 26.64
N MET A 305 4.64 12.97 25.65
CA MET A 305 4.91 12.05 24.55
C MET A 305 6.19 12.53 23.86
N PRO A 306 7.12 11.63 23.51
CA PRO A 306 8.28 12.04 22.74
C PRO A 306 7.78 12.67 21.44
N SER A 307 8.12 13.95 21.24
CA SER A 307 7.88 14.64 19.98
C SER A 307 8.60 13.85 18.89
N MET A 308 7.86 13.31 17.94
CA MET A 308 8.49 12.79 16.73
C MET A 308 9.21 13.96 16.07
N ALA A 309 10.46 13.77 15.72
CA ALA A 309 11.20 14.78 14.97
C ALA A 309 10.42 15.14 13.70
N PRO A 310 10.34 16.41 13.32
CA PRO A 310 9.66 16.79 12.09
C PRO A 310 10.23 15.99 10.92
N LEU A 311 9.37 15.33 10.16
CA LEU A 311 9.79 14.60 8.96
C LEU A 311 10.40 15.61 7.98
N ASP A 312 11.60 15.33 7.48
CA ASP A 312 12.20 16.18 6.45
C ASP A 312 11.46 15.98 5.13
N THR A 313 10.67 16.96 4.77
CA THR A 313 9.89 16.91 3.52
C THR A 313 10.74 16.95 2.26
N SER A 314 12.05 17.19 2.35
CA SER A 314 12.98 17.13 1.21
C SER A 314 13.19 15.68 0.72
N LEU A 315 12.95 14.69 1.58
CA LEU A 315 13.01 13.26 1.26
C LEU A 315 11.71 12.73 0.67
N LEU A 316 10.69 13.55 0.50
CA LEU A 316 9.44 13.15 -0.10
C LEU A 316 9.42 13.52 -1.58
N PRO A 317 8.81 12.67 -2.44
CA PRO A 317 8.50 13.10 -3.79
C PRO A 317 7.63 14.36 -3.74
N GLY A 318 7.79 15.27 -4.70
CA GLY A 318 6.94 16.45 -4.76
C GLY A 318 5.49 16.11 -5.06
N TRP A 319 5.28 15.05 -5.85
CA TRP A 319 3.95 14.55 -6.19
C TRP A 319 3.99 13.03 -6.43
N VAL A 320 2.82 12.41 -6.26
CA VAL A 320 2.52 11.03 -6.65
C VAL A 320 1.24 11.03 -7.47
N ALA A 321 1.18 10.23 -8.51
CA ALA A 321 -0.02 10.01 -9.30
C ALA A 321 -0.22 8.53 -9.59
N MET A 322 -1.48 8.14 -9.72
CA MET A 322 -1.88 6.78 -10.04
C MET A 322 -3.01 6.80 -11.05
N ARG A 323 -3.11 5.74 -11.85
CA ARG A 323 -4.28 5.48 -12.68
C ARG A 323 -4.60 3.99 -12.72
N VAL A 324 -5.86 3.69 -12.99
CA VAL A 324 -6.38 2.33 -13.14
C VAL A 324 -6.99 2.18 -14.52
N ARG A 325 -6.61 1.12 -15.23
CA ARG A 325 -7.21 0.78 -16.53
C ARG A 325 -7.48 -0.72 -16.61
N ALA A 326 -8.49 -1.07 -17.39
CA ALA A 326 -8.81 -2.46 -17.68
C ALA A 326 -8.26 -2.87 -19.05
N GLU A 327 -7.71 -4.08 -19.06
CA GLU A 327 -7.45 -4.86 -20.27
C GLU A 327 -8.35 -6.10 -20.25
N SER A 328 -8.47 -6.79 -21.37
CA SER A 328 -9.45 -7.87 -21.49
C SER A 328 -9.24 -9.05 -20.52
N ASP A 329 -8.03 -9.22 -20.03
CA ASP A 329 -7.58 -10.35 -19.20
C ASP A 329 -6.73 -9.93 -17.99
N HIS A 330 -6.55 -8.62 -17.78
CA HIS A 330 -5.84 -8.09 -16.60
C HIS A 330 -6.26 -6.66 -16.27
N LEU A 331 -6.07 -6.26 -15.00
CA LEU A 331 -6.12 -4.87 -14.57
C LEU A 331 -4.71 -4.33 -14.45
N VAL A 332 -4.54 -3.06 -14.82
CA VAL A 332 -3.28 -2.34 -14.71
C VAL A 332 -3.45 -1.16 -13.77
N PHE A 333 -2.53 -1.05 -12.82
CA PHE A 333 -2.39 0.10 -11.93
C PHE A 333 -1.01 0.70 -12.25
N ASP A 334 -1.02 1.82 -12.94
CA ASP A 334 0.21 2.58 -13.21
C ASP A 334 0.38 3.65 -12.14
N GLU A 335 1.59 3.80 -11.65
CA GLU A 335 2.01 4.82 -10.71
C GLU A 335 3.13 5.66 -11.33
N ALA A 336 3.15 6.94 -11.02
CA ALA A 336 4.28 7.82 -11.30
C ALA A 336 4.50 8.73 -10.10
N LEU A 337 5.76 9.02 -9.81
CA LEU A 337 6.14 9.93 -8.73
C LEU A 337 7.34 10.77 -9.17
N GLN A 338 7.40 11.99 -8.65
CA GLN A 338 8.60 12.80 -8.82
C GLN A 338 9.76 12.13 -8.09
N THR A 339 10.87 11.91 -8.79
CA THR A 339 12.07 11.35 -8.15
C THR A 339 12.55 12.28 -7.04
N VAL A 340 12.86 11.71 -5.89
CA VAL A 340 13.32 12.47 -4.72
C VAL A 340 14.69 13.09 -5.03
N ALA A 341 14.89 14.34 -4.62
CA ALA A 341 16.14 15.03 -4.82
C ALA A 341 17.32 14.28 -4.19
N GLY A 342 18.39 14.08 -4.95
CA GLY A 342 19.56 13.31 -4.52
C GLY A 342 19.45 11.79 -4.77
N GLN A 343 18.30 11.28 -5.19
CA GLN A 343 18.15 9.91 -5.62
C GLN A 343 18.71 9.76 -7.04
N SER A 344 19.63 8.80 -7.22
CA SER A 344 20.20 8.50 -8.53
C SER A 344 19.22 7.70 -9.37
N ALA A 345 19.11 8.05 -10.64
CA ALA A 345 18.45 7.18 -11.60
C ALA A 345 19.14 5.81 -11.64
N GLN A 346 18.34 4.76 -11.73
CA GLN A 346 18.85 3.41 -11.90
C GLN A 346 18.55 2.93 -13.30
N ALA A 347 19.59 2.48 -14.01
CA ALA A 347 19.40 1.86 -15.31
C ALA A 347 18.64 0.54 -15.12
N GLY A 348 17.46 0.47 -15.72
CA GLY A 348 16.68 -0.78 -15.68
C GLY A 348 17.40 -1.87 -16.48
N HIS A 349 17.36 -3.09 -15.97
CA HIS A 349 17.77 -4.28 -16.68
C HIS A 349 16.79 -5.44 -16.45
N THR A 350 16.95 -6.50 -17.22
CA THR A 350 16.13 -7.70 -17.09
C THR A 350 16.74 -8.60 -16.04
N SER A 351 15.90 -9.12 -15.14
CA SER A 351 16.31 -10.11 -14.14
C SER A 351 16.98 -11.31 -14.78
N THR A 352 18.05 -11.77 -14.15
CA THR A 352 18.69 -13.06 -14.46
C THR A 352 18.53 -14.05 -13.31
N ILE A 353 18.15 -13.60 -12.11
CA ILE A 353 17.94 -14.46 -10.94
C ILE A 353 16.78 -15.43 -11.15
N ALA A 354 15.71 -15.00 -11.82
CA ALA A 354 14.53 -15.85 -12.07
C ALA A 354 14.86 -17.17 -12.80
N ALA A 355 15.93 -17.21 -13.59
CA ALA A 355 16.42 -18.44 -14.24
C ALA A 355 17.11 -19.41 -13.28
N GLU A 356 17.55 -18.93 -12.12
CA GLU A 356 18.20 -19.67 -11.04
C GLU A 356 17.22 -20.09 -9.95
N LEU A 357 15.96 -19.63 -10.00
CA LEU A 357 14.92 -19.97 -9.04
C LEU A 357 14.11 -21.19 -9.50
N PRO A 358 13.78 -22.13 -8.62
CA PRO A 358 13.01 -23.32 -9.00
C PRO A 358 11.59 -22.95 -9.45
N ALA A 359 11.03 -23.78 -10.32
CA ALA A 359 9.64 -23.64 -10.80
C ALA A 359 8.57 -23.69 -9.68
N SER A 360 8.93 -24.18 -8.51
CA SER A 360 8.09 -24.15 -7.30
C SER A 360 8.04 -22.80 -6.58
N THR A 361 8.67 -21.77 -7.14
CA THR A 361 8.58 -20.40 -6.63
C THR A 361 7.16 -19.89 -6.77
N VAL A 362 6.53 -19.55 -5.62
CA VAL A 362 5.17 -19.03 -5.58
C VAL A 362 5.13 -17.51 -5.34
N ALA A 363 6.21 -16.94 -4.82
CA ALA A 363 6.37 -15.49 -4.69
C ALA A 363 7.85 -15.11 -4.75
N GLN A 364 8.10 -13.98 -5.35
CA GLN A 364 9.42 -13.35 -5.37
C GLN A 364 9.31 -11.82 -5.28
N TYR A 365 10.34 -11.20 -4.71
CA TYR A 365 10.56 -9.76 -4.74
C TYR A 365 12.03 -9.47 -4.99
N GLU A 366 12.35 -9.02 -6.17
CA GLU A 366 13.69 -8.73 -6.65
C GLU A 366 13.98 -7.23 -6.64
N LEU A 367 15.13 -6.90 -6.12
CA LEU A 367 15.73 -5.57 -6.17
C LEU A 367 17.02 -5.64 -6.97
N HIS A 368 17.22 -4.69 -7.86
CA HIS A 368 18.42 -4.60 -8.68
C HIS A 368 19.48 -3.71 -8.04
N ASP A 369 20.76 -4.02 -8.26
CA ASP A 369 21.92 -3.24 -7.77
C ASP A 369 21.84 -2.91 -6.26
N VAL A 370 21.46 -3.88 -5.42
CA VAL A 370 21.14 -3.69 -3.99
C VAL A 370 22.28 -3.03 -3.23
N GLY A 371 23.53 -3.41 -3.51
CA GLY A 371 24.69 -2.82 -2.86
C GLY A 371 24.80 -1.31 -3.07
N SER A 372 24.54 -0.85 -4.28
CA SER A 372 24.51 0.58 -4.62
C SER A 372 23.31 1.28 -4.00
N GLN A 373 22.14 0.64 -4.02
CA GLN A 373 20.93 1.22 -3.42
C GLN A 373 21.08 1.43 -1.91
N VAL A 374 21.60 0.44 -1.17
CA VAL A 374 21.84 0.56 0.27
C VAL A 374 22.78 1.72 0.60
N LYS A 375 23.88 1.86 -0.13
CA LYS A 375 24.81 2.98 0.05
C LYS A 375 24.16 4.34 -0.23
N ASN A 376 23.36 4.43 -1.29
CA ASN A 376 22.63 5.65 -1.64
C ASN A 376 21.62 6.03 -0.56
N VAL A 377 20.83 5.06 -0.04
CA VAL A 377 19.86 5.30 1.04
C VAL A 377 20.58 5.79 2.31
N ILE A 378 21.66 5.15 2.72
CA ILE A 378 22.43 5.58 3.89
C ILE A 378 22.97 7.01 3.69
N GLY A 379 23.52 7.32 2.50
CA GLY A 379 23.96 8.67 2.18
C GLY A 379 22.87 9.74 2.19
N GLN A 380 21.64 9.37 1.79
CA GLN A 380 20.48 10.29 1.81
C GLN A 380 19.96 10.57 3.21
N ILE A 381 19.94 9.57 4.09
CA ILE A 381 19.47 9.74 5.47
C ILE A 381 20.54 10.35 6.38
N GLU A 382 21.79 10.35 5.96
CA GLU A 382 22.89 10.94 6.73
C GLU A 382 22.64 12.45 6.97
N GLY A 383 22.73 12.88 8.23
CA GLY A 383 22.41 14.24 8.62
C GLY A 383 20.96 14.49 9.04
N GLN A 384 20.07 13.51 8.89
CA GLN A 384 18.70 13.61 9.41
C GLN A 384 18.68 13.51 10.94
N PRO A 385 17.82 14.27 11.62
CA PRO A 385 17.70 14.18 13.08
C PRO A 385 17.31 12.75 13.49
N GLY A 386 18.18 12.07 14.24
CA GLY A 386 17.96 10.72 14.74
C GLY A 386 18.36 9.60 13.78
N ALA A 387 18.76 9.90 12.56
CA ALA A 387 19.32 8.90 11.64
C ALA A 387 20.79 8.59 11.99
N PRO A 388 21.25 7.35 11.82
CA PRO A 388 22.65 7.02 11.99
C PRO A 388 23.47 7.68 10.89
N THR A 389 24.64 8.23 11.24
CA THR A 389 25.63 8.67 10.25
C THR A 389 26.25 7.47 9.54
N ALA A 390 26.81 7.65 8.34
CA ALA A 390 27.58 6.61 7.67
C ALA A 390 28.68 6.06 8.57
N ALA A 391 29.36 6.91 9.33
CA ALA A 391 30.37 6.48 10.29
C ALA A 391 29.81 5.62 11.45
N GLN A 392 28.58 5.86 11.91
CA GLN A 392 27.93 5.01 12.91
C GLN A 392 27.51 3.66 12.32
N VAL A 393 26.99 3.65 11.08
CA VAL A 393 26.69 2.42 10.35
C VAL A 393 27.97 1.62 10.13
N ASP A 394 29.04 2.27 9.69
CA ASP A 394 30.34 1.63 9.47
C ASP A 394 30.93 1.05 10.78
N ALA A 395 30.82 1.79 11.89
CA ALA A 395 31.22 1.34 13.21
C ALA A 395 30.38 0.15 13.72
N ALA A 396 29.09 0.09 13.40
CA ALA A 396 28.24 -1.06 13.70
C ALA A 396 28.63 -2.29 12.89
N LEU A 397 29.04 -2.09 11.65
CA LEU A 397 29.47 -3.13 10.71
C LEU A 397 30.97 -3.45 10.79
N LYS A 398 31.72 -2.85 11.73
CA LYS A 398 33.19 -3.02 11.85
C LYS A 398 33.63 -4.48 11.92
N TYR A 399 32.80 -5.35 12.53
CA TYR A 399 33.11 -6.78 12.68
C TYR A 399 33.01 -7.56 11.35
N VAL A 400 32.35 -6.98 10.33
CA VAL A 400 32.27 -7.51 8.98
C VAL A 400 33.05 -6.65 7.98
N GLY A 401 33.91 -5.75 8.47
CA GLY A 401 34.83 -4.93 7.66
C GLY A 401 34.24 -3.63 7.13
N GLY A 402 33.12 -3.15 7.72
CA GLY A 402 32.45 -1.90 7.36
C GLY A 402 31.38 -2.07 6.29
N LEU A 403 30.70 -0.94 5.97
CA LEU A 403 29.58 -0.92 5.03
C LEU A 403 29.97 -1.40 3.63
N ASP A 404 31.11 -0.94 3.11
CA ASP A 404 31.56 -1.31 1.76
C ASP A 404 31.78 -2.80 1.61
N LYS A 405 32.37 -3.45 2.60
CA LYS A 405 32.55 -4.90 2.58
C LYS A 405 31.25 -5.65 2.80
N ALA A 406 30.34 -5.10 3.64
CA ALA A 406 29.08 -5.76 3.93
C ALA A 406 28.16 -5.83 2.71
N VAL A 407 28.11 -4.77 1.88
CA VAL A 407 27.12 -4.67 0.79
C VAL A 407 27.75 -4.44 -0.60
N GLY A 408 29.03 -4.12 -0.71
CA GLY A 408 29.65 -3.74 -1.99
C GLY A 408 29.71 -4.86 -3.04
N TRP A 409 29.62 -6.09 -2.61
CA TRP A 409 29.58 -7.28 -3.47
C TRP A 409 28.17 -7.64 -3.96
N LEU A 410 27.11 -7.05 -3.37
CA LEU A 410 25.72 -7.32 -3.72
C LEU A 410 25.36 -6.69 -5.06
N GLY A 411 25.00 -7.53 -6.01
CA GLY A 411 24.28 -7.16 -7.23
C GLY A 411 22.78 -7.18 -7.01
N ASP A 412 22.05 -7.89 -7.87
CA ASP A 412 20.63 -8.11 -7.70
C ASP A 412 20.36 -9.08 -6.55
N ALA A 413 19.26 -8.90 -5.85
CA ALA A 413 18.86 -9.81 -4.78
C ALA A 413 17.33 -10.02 -4.79
N ASP A 414 16.94 -11.26 -4.52
CA ASP A 414 15.58 -11.73 -4.57
C ASP A 414 15.17 -12.35 -3.23
N ILE A 415 14.03 -11.91 -2.69
CA ILE A 415 13.36 -12.58 -1.57
C ILE A 415 12.37 -13.56 -2.16
N VAL A 416 12.52 -14.83 -1.85
CA VAL A 416 11.84 -15.93 -2.53
C VAL A 416 11.04 -16.78 -1.55
N VAL A 417 9.84 -17.15 -1.95
CA VAL A 417 9.01 -18.14 -1.28
C VAL A 417 8.72 -19.29 -2.24
N LEU A 418 9.07 -20.49 -1.81
CA LEU A 418 8.80 -21.74 -2.52
C LEU A 418 7.62 -22.47 -1.86
N HIS A 419 6.91 -23.27 -2.65
CA HIS A 419 5.96 -24.25 -2.15
C HIS A 419 6.12 -25.56 -2.92
N ASP A 420 6.42 -26.61 -2.19
CA ASP A 420 6.58 -27.97 -2.72
C ASP A 420 5.87 -29.01 -1.82
N SER A 421 6.15 -30.30 -2.01
CA SER A 421 5.57 -31.38 -1.21
C SER A 421 5.96 -31.33 0.29
N ALA A 422 7.02 -30.63 0.65
CA ALA A 422 7.46 -30.44 2.03
C ALA A 422 6.76 -29.23 2.69
N GLY A 423 6.06 -28.40 1.93
CA GLY A 423 5.37 -27.20 2.38
C GLY A 423 6.01 -25.92 1.89
N PHE A 424 5.84 -24.83 2.64
CA PHE A 424 6.48 -23.55 2.35
C PHE A 424 7.91 -23.49 2.86
N SER A 425 8.81 -22.98 2.04
CA SER A 425 10.16 -22.58 2.44
C SER A 425 10.48 -21.22 1.85
N GLY A 426 11.44 -20.51 2.42
CA GLY A 426 11.77 -19.18 1.95
C GLY A 426 13.20 -18.79 2.25
N GLY A 427 13.68 -17.81 1.49
CA GLY A 427 15.04 -17.34 1.62
C GLY A 427 15.35 -16.14 0.71
N VAL A 428 16.64 -15.89 0.58
CA VAL A 428 17.20 -14.83 -0.26
C VAL A 428 18.21 -15.45 -1.23
N VAL A 429 18.12 -15.03 -2.47
CA VAL A 429 19.11 -15.34 -3.51
C VAL A 429 19.70 -14.03 -3.99
N ALA A 430 21.01 -13.86 -3.87
CA ALA A 430 21.69 -12.64 -4.26
C ALA A 430 22.81 -12.94 -5.26
N GLN A 431 22.89 -12.14 -6.32
CA GLN A 431 24.02 -12.17 -7.22
C GLN A 431 25.24 -11.54 -6.55
N THR A 432 26.39 -12.17 -6.73
CA THR A 432 27.65 -11.57 -6.29
C THR A 432 28.37 -10.92 -7.47
N THR A 433 28.69 -9.64 -7.32
CA THR A 433 29.54 -8.89 -8.26
C THR A 433 31.03 -9.08 -7.93
N ASP A 434 31.36 -9.59 -6.72
CA ASP A 434 32.68 -9.92 -6.23
C ASP A 434 32.63 -11.17 -5.35
N ALA A 435 32.91 -12.32 -5.98
CA ALA A 435 32.86 -13.62 -5.31
C ALA A 435 33.90 -13.76 -4.18
N ALA A 436 35.02 -13.05 -4.24
CA ALA A 436 36.02 -13.07 -3.18
C ALA A 436 35.54 -12.30 -1.96
N ALA A 437 34.98 -11.09 -2.17
CA ALA A 437 34.41 -10.27 -1.08
C ALA A 437 33.25 -10.97 -0.38
N SER A 438 32.32 -11.61 -1.12
CA SER A 438 31.22 -12.37 -0.53
C SER A 438 31.74 -13.61 0.24
N THR A 439 32.78 -14.31 -0.26
CA THR A 439 33.40 -15.43 0.46
C THR A 439 34.02 -14.98 1.79
N ASP A 440 34.73 -13.86 1.78
CA ASP A 440 35.35 -13.30 2.99
C ASP A 440 34.28 -12.91 4.02
N LEU A 441 33.18 -12.26 3.60
CA LEU A 441 32.06 -11.91 4.47
C LEU A 441 31.43 -13.16 5.10
N ILE A 442 31.16 -14.19 4.30
CA ILE A 442 30.62 -15.46 4.77
C ILE A 442 31.53 -16.11 5.80
N ALA A 443 32.86 -16.08 5.57
CA ALA A 443 33.85 -16.61 6.52
C ALA A 443 33.84 -15.83 7.85
N GLU A 444 33.72 -14.50 7.79
CA GLU A 444 33.60 -13.67 8.99
C GLU A 444 32.32 -13.93 9.75
N LEU A 445 31.17 -14.07 9.08
CA LEU A 445 29.90 -14.42 9.71
C LEU A 445 29.95 -15.80 10.39
N LYS A 446 30.62 -16.80 9.77
CA LYS A 446 30.86 -18.11 10.39
C LYS A 446 31.72 -18.01 11.65
N ASN A 447 32.76 -17.19 11.63
CA ASN A 447 33.60 -16.95 12.81
C ASN A 447 32.81 -16.31 13.95
N LEU A 448 31.99 -15.28 13.63
CA LEU A 448 31.12 -14.63 14.62
C LEU A 448 30.09 -15.61 15.21
N ALA A 449 29.44 -16.41 14.35
CA ALA A 449 28.48 -17.44 14.79
C ALA A 449 29.16 -18.49 15.70
N SER A 450 30.39 -18.90 15.39
CA SER A 450 31.17 -19.83 16.21
C SER A 450 31.55 -19.24 17.57
N LEU A 451 31.93 -17.94 17.60
CA LEU A 451 32.25 -17.25 18.85
C LEU A 451 31.00 -17.05 19.74
N ALA A 452 29.87 -16.71 19.13
CA ALA A 452 28.61 -16.55 19.85
C ALA A 452 28.04 -17.89 20.33
N GLY A 453 28.30 -18.99 19.60
CA GLY A 453 27.70 -20.29 19.79
C GLY A 453 27.88 -20.88 21.19
N SER A 454 29.02 -20.61 21.82
CA SER A 454 29.30 -21.08 23.19
C SER A 454 28.51 -20.34 24.29
N GLN A 455 27.94 -19.16 23.99
CA GLN A 455 27.27 -18.29 24.97
C GLN A 455 25.76 -18.26 24.84
N VAL A 456 25.21 -18.49 23.63
CA VAL A 456 23.77 -18.29 23.33
C VAL A 456 23.11 -19.51 22.66
N GLY A 457 23.66 -20.71 22.75
CA GLY A 457 23.04 -21.93 22.25
C GLY A 457 22.97 -22.00 20.71
N VAL A 458 23.82 -21.27 20.01
CA VAL A 458 23.97 -21.33 18.55
C VAL A 458 24.86 -22.52 18.17
N THR A 459 24.43 -23.32 17.20
CA THR A 459 25.20 -24.44 16.66
C THR A 459 25.56 -24.16 15.21
N LEU A 460 26.79 -24.53 14.81
CA LEU A 460 27.26 -24.45 13.44
C LEU A 460 27.53 -25.87 12.93
N ARG A 461 26.93 -26.22 11.78
CA ARG A 461 27.19 -27.46 11.07
C ARG A 461 27.38 -27.21 9.59
N THR A 462 28.07 -28.08 8.90
CA THR A 462 28.23 -28.01 7.46
C THR A 462 27.80 -29.32 6.80
N GLU A 463 27.25 -29.20 5.61
CA GLU A 463 26.84 -30.31 4.76
C GLU A 463 27.37 -30.11 3.36
N SER A 464 27.78 -31.19 2.70
CA SER A 464 28.18 -31.16 1.28
C SER A 464 26.97 -31.57 0.42
N TYR A 465 26.59 -30.75 -0.53
CA TYR A 465 25.49 -31.00 -1.44
C TYR A 465 25.86 -30.51 -2.85
N ASP A 466 25.81 -31.40 -3.84
CA ASP A 466 26.13 -31.11 -5.25
C ASP A 466 27.48 -30.35 -5.45
N GLY A 467 28.49 -30.76 -4.69
CA GLY A 467 29.83 -30.13 -4.73
C GLY A 467 29.92 -28.78 -3.99
N GLN A 468 28.82 -28.27 -3.42
CA GLN A 468 28.79 -27.06 -2.63
C GLN A 468 28.82 -27.37 -1.12
N THR A 469 29.35 -26.46 -0.33
CA THR A 469 29.28 -26.56 1.14
C THR A 469 28.16 -25.70 1.68
N ILE A 470 27.08 -26.33 2.15
CA ILE A 470 25.98 -25.64 2.86
C ILE A 470 26.38 -25.50 4.32
N THR A 471 26.37 -24.28 4.82
CA THR A 471 26.56 -23.97 6.23
C THR A 471 25.22 -23.76 6.89
N ILE A 472 24.97 -24.40 8.05
CA ILE A 472 23.73 -24.34 8.76
C ILE A 472 24.00 -23.83 10.17
N VAL A 473 23.40 -22.68 10.48
CA VAL A 473 23.44 -22.04 11.80
C VAL A 473 22.10 -22.29 12.46
N GLY A 474 22.12 -23.10 13.54
CA GLY A 474 20.93 -23.39 14.30
C GLY A 474 20.88 -22.61 15.62
N ALA A 475 19.79 -21.95 15.90
CA ALA A 475 19.54 -21.25 17.14
C ALA A 475 18.34 -21.88 17.86
N ASP A 476 18.48 -22.10 19.18
CA ASP A 476 17.38 -22.51 20.04
C ASP A 476 16.57 -21.26 20.46
N LEU A 477 15.34 -21.16 19.98
CA LEU A 477 14.47 -20.01 20.23
C LEU A 477 14.05 -19.89 21.70
N SER A 478 14.06 -21.00 22.44
CA SER A 478 13.76 -20.98 23.88
C SER A 478 14.85 -20.28 24.69
N SER A 479 16.11 -20.42 24.27
CA SER A 479 17.27 -19.76 24.89
C SER A 479 17.36 -18.27 24.52
N ALA A 480 16.73 -17.85 23.41
CA ALA A 480 16.69 -16.46 22.96
C ALA A 480 15.57 -15.62 23.61
N GLY A 481 14.81 -16.17 24.54
CA GLY A 481 13.74 -15.45 25.28
C GLY A 481 12.49 -15.17 24.44
N MET A 482 12.33 -15.81 23.28
CA MET A 482 11.19 -15.58 22.38
C MET A 482 9.92 -16.38 22.74
N GLY A 483 9.87 -17.02 23.89
CA GLY A 483 8.65 -17.66 24.42
C GLY A 483 8.11 -18.86 23.63
N THR A 484 8.74 -19.23 22.51
CA THR A 484 8.39 -20.37 21.67
C THR A 484 9.44 -21.46 21.81
N SER A 485 9.01 -22.70 22.10
CA SER A 485 9.89 -23.86 22.02
C SER A 485 10.10 -24.22 20.55
N GLY A 486 11.33 -24.16 20.06
CA GLY A 486 11.67 -24.53 18.68
C GLY A 486 13.12 -24.19 18.36
N ARG A 487 13.60 -24.81 17.28
CA ARG A 487 14.90 -24.52 16.71
C ARG A 487 14.69 -23.83 15.36
N LEU A 488 15.41 -22.74 15.13
CA LEU A 488 15.51 -22.09 13.84
C LEU A 488 16.86 -22.45 13.21
N ASP A 489 16.84 -23.11 12.07
CA ASP A 489 18.03 -23.37 11.27
C ASP A 489 18.06 -22.40 10.09
N LEU A 490 19.12 -21.60 9.98
CA LEU A 490 19.43 -20.77 8.81
C LEU A 490 20.52 -21.46 8.02
N ALA A 491 20.24 -21.81 6.78
CA ALA A 491 21.18 -22.43 5.88
C ALA A 491 21.65 -21.44 4.82
N PHE A 492 22.93 -21.47 4.47
CA PHE A 492 23.45 -20.66 3.39
C PHE A 492 24.62 -21.33 2.67
N THR A 493 24.78 -20.96 1.41
CA THR A 493 25.88 -21.40 0.56
C THR A 493 26.26 -20.30 -0.42
N GLN A 494 27.39 -20.45 -1.05
CA GLN A 494 27.84 -19.60 -2.13
C GLN A 494 28.26 -20.47 -3.32
N THR A 495 27.75 -20.12 -4.48
CA THR A 495 28.26 -20.60 -5.77
C THR A 495 29.23 -19.56 -6.35
N LYS A 496 29.66 -19.74 -7.60
CA LYS A 496 30.49 -18.74 -8.28
C LYS A 496 29.79 -17.37 -8.41
N ASP A 497 28.50 -17.39 -8.68
CA ASP A 497 27.75 -16.21 -9.10
C ASP A 497 26.63 -15.83 -8.11
N LEU A 498 26.27 -16.70 -7.13
CA LEU A 498 25.18 -16.51 -6.21
C LEU A 498 25.59 -16.75 -4.76
N VAL A 499 24.99 -15.97 -3.86
CA VAL A 499 24.87 -16.28 -2.43
C VAL A 499 23.42 -16.64 -2.17
N ILE A 500 23.18 -17.82 -1.60
CA ILE A 500 21.86 -18.37 -1.32
C ILE A 500 21.73 -18.56 0.18
N ALA A 501 20.68 -18.03 0.78
CA ALA A 501 20.39 -18.19 2.20
C ALA A 501 18.90 -18.46 2.41
N GLY A 502 18.56 -19.38 3.34
CA GLY A 502 17.15 -19.71 3.59
C GLY A 502 16.90 -20.26 4.97
N VAL A 503 15.63 -20.37 5.31
CA VAL A 503 15.16 -21.05 6.51
C VAL A 503 15.15 -22.55 6.23
N GLY A 504 16.05 -23.27 6.90
CA GLY A 504 16.33 -24.66 6.60
C GLY A 504 17.18 -24.85 5.34
N ASP A 505 17.75 -26.04 5.20
CA ASP A 505 18.60 -26.41 4.06
C ASP A 505 17.80 -26.79 2.80
N GLY A 506 16.50 -27.08 2.95
CA GLY A 506 15.62 -27.43 1.84
C GLY A 506 15.50 -26.32 0.79
N PHE A 507 15.38 -25.06 1.21
CA PHE A 507 15.38 -23.91 0.30
C PHE A 507 16.68 -23.83 -0.51
N VAL A 508 17.81 -23.92 0.17
CA VAL A 508 19.14 -23.82 -0.48
C VAL A 508 19.32 -24.95 -1.49
N LYS A 509 18.94 -26.18 -1.14
CA LYS A 509 19.01 -27.34 -2.03
C LYS A 509 18.11 -27.19 -3.24
N ALA A 510 16.86 -26.71 -3.04
CA ALA A 510 15.92 -26.47 -4.14
C ALA A 510 16.47 -25.46 -5.17
N VAL A 511 17.12 -24.39 -4.71
CA VAL A 511 17.76 -23.42 -5.60
C VAL A 511 18.96 -24.06 -6.32
N LEU A 512 19.82 -24.82 -5.63
CA LEU A 512 20.96 -25.50 -6.24
C LEU A 512 20.55 -26.56 -7.28
N ASP A 513 19.39 -27.19 -7.11
CA ASP A 513 18.83 -28.20 -8.02
C ASP A 513 18.17 -27.61 -9.27
N THR A 514 18.01 -26.28 -9.32
CA THR A 514 17.35 -25.61 -10.45
C THR A 514 18.15 -25.82 -11.75
N LYS A 515 17.44 -26.22 -12.79
CA LYS A 515 18.00 -26.50 -14.12
C LYS A 515 17.30 -25.68 -15.18
N ALA A 516 18.01 -25.36 -16.25
CA ALA A 516 17.44 -24.75 -17.44
C ALA A 516 16.22 -25.54 -17.95
N GLY A 517 15.13 -24.86 -18.24
CA GLY A 517 13.84 -25.46 -18.65
C GLY A 517 12.94 -25.87 -17.49
N SER A 518 13.37 -25.69 -16.24
CA SER A 518 12.56 -25.97 -15.05
C SER A 518 12.69 -24.87 -13.97
N SER A 519 13.00 -23.66 -14.39
CA SER A 519 13.13 -22.49 -13.53
C SER A 519 11.83 -21.68 -13.44
N LEU A 520 11.80 -20.69 -12.55
CA LEU A 520 10.71 -19.69 -12.49
C LEU A 520 10.61 -18.94 -13.83
N ALA A 521 11.74 -18.58 -14.45
CA ALA A 521 11.77 -17.90 -15.74
C ALA A 521 11.09 -18.68 -16.87
N ASP A 522 11.00 -20.01 -16.75
CA ASP A 522 10.34 -20.88 -17.73
C ASP A 522 8.82 -21.01 -17.49
N GLN A 523 8.31 -20.50 -16.35
CA GLN A 523 6.89 -20.63 -16.00
C GLN A 523 6.03 -19.64 -16.83
N PRO A 524 5.02 -20.14 -17.60
CA PRO A 524 4.19 -19.27 -18.43
C PRO A 524 3.46 -18.16 -17.65
N ALA A 525 3.02 -18.43 -16.41
CA ALA A 525 2.37 -17.45 -15.55
C ALA A 525 3.32 -16.29 -15.18
N TYR A 526 4.57 -16.63 -14.85
CA TYR A 526 5.62 -15.66 -14.56
C TYR A 526 5.95 -14.81 -15.81
N GLN A 527 6.25 -15.46 -16.93
CA GLN A 527 6.61 -14.79 -18.20
C GLN A 527 5.52 -13.80 -18.63
N ARG A 528 4.26 -14.26 -18.57
CA ARG A 528 3.12 -13.40 -18.91
C ARG A 528 3.00 -12.21 -17.97
N ALA A 529 3.03 -12.43 -16.68
CA ALA A 529 2.84 -11.38 -15.68
C ALA A 529 3.96 -10.33 -15.73
N ILE A 530 5.23 -10.75 -15.75
CA ILE A 530 6.38 -9.84 -15.84
C ILE A 530 6.43 -9.13 -17.20
N GLY A 531 6.06 -9.83 -18.30
CA GLY A 531 5.94 -9.19 -19.61
C GLY A 531 4.96 -8.02 -19.65
N LEU A 532 3.89 -8.06 -18.84
CA LEU A 532 2.90 -6.98 -18.73
C LEU A 532 3.39 -5.80 -17.87
N THR A 533 4.31 -6.02 -16.94
CA THR A 533 4.84 -4.94 -16.09
C THR A 533 6.04 -4.22 -16.70
N GLY A 534 6.74 -4.86 -17.64
CA GLY A 534 7.97 -4.35 -18.25
C GLY A 534 9.21 -5.07 -17.71
N ALA A 535 9.85 -5.85 -18.60
CA ALA A 535 10.96 -6.72 -18.23
C ALA A 535 12.26 -6.00 -17.88
N SER A 536 12.47 -4.78 -18.37
CA SER A 536 13.61 -3.93 -18.01
C SER A 536 13.17 -2.93 -16.95
N ASN A 537 13.61 -3.13 -15.71
CA ASN A 537 13.15 -2.40 -14.54
C ASN A 537 14.26 -2.25 -13.49
N ALA A 538 13.99 -1.55 -12.41
CA ALA A 538 14.89 -1.34 -11.27
C ALA A 538 14.57 -2.28 -10.09
N GLY A 539 13.47 -2.98 -10.19
CA GLY A 539 13.01 -4.00 -9.25
C GLY A 539 11.65 -4.50 -9.67
N GLN A 540 11.35 -5.73 -9.33
CA GLN A 540 10.11 -6.40 -9.72
C GLN A 540 9.62 -7.38 -8.66
N GLY A 541 8.35 -7.76 -8.76
CA GLY A 541 7.82 -8.82 -7.92
C GLY A 541 6.75 -9.61 -8.64
N PHE A 542 6.54 -10.82 -8.17
CA PHE A 542 5.59 -11.77 -8.71
C PHE A 542 4.99 -12.64 -7.59
N VAL A 543 3.71 -12.90 -7.69
CA VAL A 543 3.03 -13.89 -6.83
C VAL A 543 2.11 -14.74 -7.68
N ASP A 544 2.30 -16.05 -7.67
CA ASP A 544 1.35 -17.02 -8.23
C ASP A 544 0.20 -17.24 -7.25
N LEU A 545 -0.89 -16.50 -7.43
CA LEU A 545 -2.07 -16.60 -6.57
C LEU A 545 -2.79 -17.94 -6.72
N THR A 546 -2.64 -18.64 -7.85
CA THR A 546 -3.18 -19.97 -8.03
C THR A 546 -2.45 -20.99 -7.16
N ALA A 547 -1.13 -20.96 -7.16
CA ALA A 547 -0.31 -21.85 -6.34
C ALA A 547 -0.47 -21.56 -4.85
N VAL A 548 -0.39 -20.27 -4.44
CA VAL A 548 -0.59 -19.84 -3.05
C VAL A 548 -1.96 -20.26 -2.53
N ARG A 549 -3.03 -20.01 -3.30
CA ARG A 549 -4.39 -20.42 -2.92
C ARG A 549 -4.48 -21.93 -2.74
N THR A 550 -3.96 -22.71 -3.69
CA THR A 550 -3.99 -24.18 -3.61
C THR A 550 -3.29 -24.69 -2.36
N ALA A 551 -2.14 -24.09 -2.01
CA ALA A 551 -1.40 -24.43 -0.80
C ALA A 551 -2.18 -24.11 0.47
N ILE A 552 -2.77 -22.92 0.56
CA ILE A 552 -3.58 -22.51 1.72
C ILE A 552 -4.82 -23.38 1.86
N GLU A 553 -5.51 -23.69 0.76
CA GLU A 553 -6.67 -24.59 0.76
C GLU A 553 -6.31 -26.00 1.27
N ALA A 554 -5.13 -26.51 0.89
CA ALA A 554 -4.65 -27.81 1.39
C ALA A 554 -4.34 -27.77 2.90
N LEU A 555 -3.70 -26.70 3.41
CA LEU A 555 -3.41 -26.52 4.82
C LEU A 555 -4.66 -26.33 5.68
N ALA A 556 -5.66 -25.65 5.15
CA ALA A 556 -6.92 -25.36 5.85
C ALA A 556 -7.97 -26.46 5.68
N ALA A 557 -7.67 -27.53 4.94
CA ALA A 557 -8.60 -28.61 4.66
C ALA A 557 -9.16 -29.22 5.97
N GLY A 558 -10.49 -29.27 6.07
CA GLY A 558 -11.19 -29.80 7.25
C GLY A 558 -11.52 -28.76 8.33
N SER A 559 -11.09 -27.49 8.20
CA SER A 559 -11.51 -26.43 9.12
C SER A 559 -12.96 -25.96 8.85
N ASP A 560 -13.66 -25.52 9.90
CA ASP A 560 -15.07 -25.09 9.78
C ASP A 560 -15.28 -23.90 8.84
N GLY A 561 -14.27 -23.02 8.70
CA GLY A 561 -14.31 -21.87 7.81
C GLY A 561 -14.27 -22.23 6.32
N MET A 562 -13.79 -23.43 5.96
CA MET A 562 -13.59 -23.81 4.55
C MET A 562 -14.88 -23.96 3.75
N LYS A 563 -16.02 -24.25 4.39
CA LYS A 563 -17.31 -24.34 3.68
C LYS A 563 -17.77 -22.98 3.19
N ALA A 564 -17.74 -21.97 4.07
CA ALA A 564 -18.09 -20.60 3.70
C ALA A 564 -17.10 -20.02 2.69
N TYR A 565 -15.80 -20.28 2.87
CA TYR A 565 -14.79 -19.90 1.89
C TYR A 565 -15.09 -20.50 0.50
N ALA A 566 -15.38 -21.81 0.42
CA ALA A 566 -15.62 -22.51 -0.84
C ALA A 566 -16.86 -21.99 -1.60
N SER A 567 -17.92 -21.57 -0.88
CA SER A 567 -19.13 -21.01 -1.49
C SER A 567 -19.04 -19.53 -1.81
N ASP A 568 -18.44 -18.73 -0.92
CA ASP A 568 -18.61 -17.27 -0.93
C ASP A 568 -17.39 -16.53 -1.45
N VAL A 569 -16.19 -17.09 -1.29
CA VAL A 569 -14.91 -16.42 -1.60
C VAL A 569 -14.16 -17.07 -2.76
N LYS A 570 -13.97 -18.40 -2.69
CA LYS A 570 -13.20 -19.15 -3.68
C LYS A 570 -13.60 -18.87 -5.14
N PRO A 571 -14.91 -18.84 -5.50
CA PRO A 571 -15.32 -18.60 -6.88
C PRO A 571 -14.85 -17.24 -7.44
N PHE A 572 -14.66 -16.23 -6.57
CA PHE A 572 -14.14 -14.92 -6.97
C PHE A 572 -12.60 -14.87 -7.02
N LEU A 573 -11.90 -15.75 -6.31
CA LEU A 573 -10.45 -15.86 -6.38
C LEU A 573 -9.98 -16.79 -7.49
N GLU A 574 -10.82 -17.70 -7.93
CA GLU A 574 -10.47 -18.74 -8.89
C GLU A 574 -10.05 -18.24 -10.27
N PRO A 575 -10.67 -17.17 -10.83
CA PRO A 575 -10.25 -16.56 -12.08
C PRO A 575 -8.88 -15.88 -12.01
N ILE A 576 -8.41 -15.46 -10.82
CA ILE A 576 -7.16 -14.72 -10.65
C ILE A 576 -6.00 -15.71 -10.73
N GLN A 577 -5.07 -15.44 -11.65
CA GLN A 577 -3.88 -16.26 -11.85
C GLN A 577 -2.72 -15.76 -10.99
N SER A 578 -2.35 -14.49 -11.16
CA SER A 578 -1.15 -13.92 -10.55
C SER A 578 -1.27 -12.42 -10.39
N ILE A 579 -0.38 -11.88 -9.57
CA ILE A 579 -0.05 -10.46 -9.53
C ILE A 579 1.42 -10.28 -9.82
N ALA A 580 1.76 -9.18 -10.46
CA ALA A 580 3.15 -8.78 -10.67
C ALA A 580 3.27 -7.26 -10.63
N TRP A 581 4.45 -6.80 -10.34
CA TRP A 581 4.78 -5.37 -10.39
C TRP A 581 6.22 -5.17 -10.80
N SER A 582 6.49 -3.98 -11.33
CA SER A 582 7.85 -3.50 -11.60
C SER A 582 7.95 -2.02 -11.30
N THR A 583 9.17 -1.56 -11.05
CA THR A 583 9.48 -0.15 -10.84
C THR A 583 10.64 0.29 -11.73
N THR A 584 10.61 1.55 -12.16
CA THR A 584 11.73 2.22 -12.83
C THR A 584 12.12 3.45 -12.04
N MET A 585 13.42 3.74 -11.94
CA MET A 585 13.92 4.92 -11.25
C MET A 585 14.56 5.86 -12.26
N GLY A 586 13.81 6.91 -12.65
CA GLY A 586 14.29 7.96 -13.55
C GLY A 586 14.94 9.13 -12.81
N THR A 587 15.55 10.05 -13.54
CA THR A 587 16.16 11.28 -12.98
C THR A 587 15.11 12.23 -12.41
N ASP A 588 13.99 12.40 -13.10
CA ASP A 588 12.94 13.37 -12.75
C ASP A 588 11.64 12.68 -12.29
N VAL A 589 11.33 11.53 -12.91
CA VAL A 589 10.12 10.75 -12.67
C VAL A 589 10.48 9.28 -12.56
N SER A 590 10.05 8.67 -11.48
CA SER A 590 10.06 7.21 -11.28
C SER A 590 8.66 6.69 -11.55
N THR A 591 8.56 5.47 -12.10
CA THR A 591 7.26 4.85 -12.41
C THR A 591 7.16 3.46 -11.80
N GLY A 592 5.93 3.08 -11.48
CA GLY A 592 5.57 1.73 -11.06
C GLY A 592 4.42 1.21 -11.92
N ARG A 593 4.40 -0.09 -12.15
CA ARG A 593 3.26 -0.80 -12.74
C ARG A 593 2.96 -2.04 -11.96
N PHE A 594 1.73 -2.17 -11.54
CA PHE A 594 1.18 -3.38 -10.92
C PHE A 594 0.12 -3.95 -11.84
N VAL A 595 0.08 -5.27 -12.00
CA VAL A 595 -0.92 -5.98 -12.80
C VAL A 595 -1.58 -7.10 -11.99
N LEU A 596 -2.90 -7.20 -12.13
CA LEU A 596 -3.70 -8.32 -11.66
C LEU A 596 -4.11 -9.15 -12.88
N VAL A 597 -3.58 -10.35 -13.01
CA VAL A 597 -3.70 -11.17 -14.23
C VAL A 597 -4.72 -12.28 -14.00
N LEU A 598 -5.64 -12.47 -14.95
CA LEU A 598 -6.61 -13.58 -14.96
C LEU A 598 -6.08 -14.78 -15.75
N LYS A 599 -6.69 -15.92 -15.47
CA LYS A 599 -6.49 -17.18 -16.22
C LYS A 599 -7.01 -17.10 -17.64
#